data_ad8e8419c98a1fe8cd00020034aea953
#
_entry.id   ad8e8419c98a1fe8cd00020034aea953
#
_cell.length_a   1.000
_cell.length_b   1.000
_cell.length_c   1.000
_cell.angle_alpha   90.00
_cell.angle_beta   90.00
_cell.angle_gamma   90.00
#
_symmetry.space_group_name_H-M   'P 1'
#
loop_
_entity.id
_entity.type
_entity.pdbx_description
1 polymer ?
#
loop_
_entity_poly.entity_id
_entity_poly.type
_entity_poly.pdbx_seq_one_letter_code
_entity_poly.pdbx_strand_id
1 'polypeptide(L)'
;MKHILKSIFVKNDSTKKKDPSKVAFSLMPAPDMKSSEGGLVVSFVTTFFMDENHETTKMSEVYFTPTTSFTGQYSFPIQSYIYTKDNKYNFIGDYRFMIYPQFTYGLGGNSSKDPQSEVHYQQIRFYQFVSRKIKGDFRLGLGFQLDNYKDISEDSEISEQTDFNLYQNGDYSNELSSGIAFQALYDSRKNILNPTQGYYFEADYRINNSIFGSDTDWKSIYIDARKYHSFSKSR
;
A
#
# COMPACT_ATOMS: atom_id res chain seq x y z
N MET A 1 5.76 -16.37 -25.82
CA MET A 1 6.67 -16.27 -24.66
C MET A 1 8.06 -15.70 -24.97
N LYS A 2 8.82 -16.19 -25.96
CA LYS A 2 10.17 -15.65 -26.30
C LYS A 2 10.20 -14.16 -26.68
N HIS A 3 9.15 -13.61 -27.29
CA HIS A 3 9.08 -12.18 -27.67
C HIS A 3 8.88 -11.24 -26.48
N ILE A 4 8.14 -11.67 -25.45
CA ILE A 4 7.88 -10.87 -24.24
C ILE A 4 9.15 -10.78 -23.38
N LEU A 5 9.86 -11.90 -23.19
CA LEU A 5 11.12 -11.91 -22.45
C LEU A 5 12.20 -11.04 -23.13
N LYS A 6 12.24 -11.02 -24.46
CA LYS A 6 13.21 -10.19 -25.20
C LYS A 6 12.95 -8.69 -25.05
N SER A 7 11.70 -8.26 -24.86
CA SER A 7 11.35 -6.85 -24.63
C SER A 7 11.70 -6.36 -23.22
N ILE A 8 11.78 -7.26 -22.24
CA ILE A 8 12.12 -6.96 -20.84
C ILE A 8 13.63 -6.72 -20.67
N PHE A 9 14.48 -7.44 -21.44
CA PHE A 9 15.93 -7.38 -21.30
C PHE A 9 16.65 -6.60 -22.40
N VAL A 10 15.93 -6.03 -23.38
CA VAL A 10 16.54 -5.13 -24.36
C VAL A 10 16.87 -3.80 -23.69
N LYS A 11 18.17 -3.50 -23.59
CA LYS A 11 18.74 -2.22 -23.21
C LYS A 11 18.02 -1.12 -24.00
N ASN A 12 17.10 -0.41 -23.38
CA ASN A 12 16.36 0.67 -24.00
C ASN A 12 17.35 1.77 -24.33
N ASP A 13 17.53 2.02 -25.63
CA ASP A 13 18.30 3.16 -26.13
C ASP A 13 17.66 4.44 -25.55
N SER A 14 18.33 5.07 -24.61
CA SER A 14 17.84 6.21 -23.84
C SER A 14 17.59 7.48 -24.68
N THR A 15 17.81 7.40 -25.99
CA THR A 15 17.67 8.51 -26.95
C THR A 15 16.31 8.58 -27.66
N LYS A 16 15.48 7.52 -27.59
CA LYS A 16 14.14 7.59 -28.17
C LYS A 16 13.17 8.19 -27.16
N LYS A 17 12.62 9.37 -27.44
CA LYS A 17 11.46 9.92 -26.71
C LYS A 17 10.37 8.83 -26.69
N LYS A 18 10.06 8.33 -25.49
CA LYS A 18 8.96 7.37 -25.33
C LYS A 18 7.67 8.07 -25.74
N ASP A 19 6.93 7.43 -26.64
CA ASP A 19 5.60 7.88 -27.04
C ASP A 19 4.69 7.84 -25.80
N PRO A 20 4.21 8.99 -25.32
CA PRO A 20 3.41 9.04 -24.08
C PRO A 20 2.05 8.35 -24.23
N SER A 21 1.59 8.07 -25.45
CA SER A 21 0.32 7.36 -25.70
C SER A 21 0.44 5.85 -25.44
N LYS A 22 1.64 5.32 -25.27
CA LYS A 22 1.87 3.88 -25.08
C LYS A 22 1.97 3.51 -23.61
N VAL A 23 1.30 2.40 -23.27
CA VAL A 23 1.48 1.76 -21.97
C VAL A 23 2.95 1.35 -21.81
N ALA A 24 3.59 1.82 -20.74
CA ALA A 24 4.96 1.47 -20.42
C ALA A 24 5.00 0.46 -19.26
N PHE A 25 5.86 -0.55 -19.41
CA PHE A 25 6.13 -1.55 -18.39
C PHE A 25 7.57 -1.44 -17.90
N SER A 26 7.76 -1.58 -16.60
CA SER A 26 9.08 -1.67 -15.98
C SER A 26 9.11 -2.87 -15.05
N LEU A 27 10.23 -3.59 -15.06
CA LEU A 27 10.51 -4.70 -14.14
C LEU A 27 11.83 -4.42 -13.45
N MET A 28 11.82 -4.45 -12.12
CA MET A 28 13.00 -4.19 -11.31
C MET A 28 13.08 -5.22 -10.16
N PRO A 29 13.94 -6.23 -10.27
CA PRO A 29 14.25 -7.09 -9.14
C PRO A 29 15.19 -6.36 -8.16
N ALA A 30 14.97 -6.53 -6.87
CA ALA A 30 15.82 -6.00 -5.83
C ALA A 30 15.88 -6.96 -4.64
N PRO A 31 17.00 -6.98 -3.88
CA PRO A 31 17.00 -7.66 -2.60
C PRO A 31 16.06 -6.94 -1.63
N ASP A 32 15.33 -7.68 -0.83
CA ASP A 32 14.55 -7.10 0.27
C ASP A 32 15.50 -6.83 1.45
N MET A 33 15.81 -5.56 1.65
CA MET A 33 16.65 -5.11 2.76
C MET A 33 15.82 -4.63 3.96
N LYS A 34 14.49 -4.67 3.87
CA LYS A 34 13.61 -4.23 4.95
C LYS A 34 13.25 -5.34 5.92
N SER A 35 13.26 -6.60 5.47
CA SER A 35 13.16 -7.70 6.40
C SER A 35 14.49 -7.88 7.12
N SER A 36 14.48 -8.02 8.44
CA SER A 36 15.68 -8.25 9.27
C SER A 36 16.46 -9.49 8.84
N GLU A 37 15.89 -10.34 8.02
CA GLU A 37 16.37 -11.68 7.68
C GLU A 37 16.60 -11.87 6.17
N GLY A 38 16.47 -10.77 5.40
CA GLY A 38 16.68 -10.78 3.95
C GLY A 38 15.51 -11.38 3.16
N GLY A 39 15.51 -11.15 1.85
CA GLY A 39 14.46 -11.65 0.96
C GLY A 39 14.63 -11.15 -0.46
N LEU A 40 13.62 -11.39 -1.28
CA LEU A 40 13.55 -10.94 -2.67
C LEU A 40 12.29 -10.10 -2.89
N VAL A 41 12.46 -9.00 -3.60
CA VAL A 41 11.39 -8.14 -4.09
C VAL A 41 11.48 -8.06 -5.60
N VAL A 42 10.35 -8.23 -6.28
CA VAL A 42 10.26 -7.98 -7.72
C VAL A 42 9.24 -6.90 -7.94
N SER A 43 9.63 -5.76 -8.49
CA SER A 43 8.72 -4.66 -8.76
C SER A 43 8.31 -4.63 -10.22
N PHE A 44 7.02 -4.76 -10.48
CA PHE A 44 6.39 -4.54 -11.78
C PHE A 44 5.65 -3.22 -11.73
N VAL A 45 6.00 -2.30 -12.60
CA VAL A 45 5.33 -1.01 -12.70
C VAL A 45 4.77 -0.85 -14.10
N THR A 46 3.47 -0.56 -14.16
CA THR A 46 2.77 -0.23 -15.39
C THR A 46 2.33 1.21 -15.33
N THR A 47 2.64 2.00 -16.36
CA THR A 47 2.25 3.40 -16.46
C THR A 47 1.52 3.67 -17.77
N PHE A 48 0.45 4.49 -17.71
CA PHE A 48 -0.36 4.81 -18.86
C PHE A 48 -1.16 6.11 -18.64
N PHE A 49 -1.67 6.68 -19.73
CA PHE A 49 -2.61 7.78 -19.67
C PHE A 49 -4.01 7.29 -20.06
N MET A 50 -5.03 7.76 -19.33
CA MET A 50 -6.44 7.48 -19.64
C MET A 50 -7.02 8.47 -20.67
N ASP A 51 -6.24 9.48 -21.09
CA ASP A 51 -6.65 10.52 -22.02
C ASP A 51 -5.48 10.86 -22.96
N GLU A 52 -5.79 11.28 -24.18
CA GLU A 52 -4.81 11.71 -25.17
C GLU A 52 -4.13 13.02 -24.79
N ASN A 53 -4.76 13.84 -23.92
CA ASN A 53 -4.18 15.10 -23.43
C ASN A 53 -3.25 14.86 -22.24
N HIS A 54 -2.00 14.53 -22.54
CA HIS A 54 -0.94 14.25 -21.57
C HIS A 54 -0.43 15.49 -20.81
N GLU A 55 -0.80 16.70 -21.25
CA GLU A 55 -0.36 17.92 -20.57
C GLU A 55 -1.20 18.25 -19.33
N THR A 56 -2.49 17.89 -19.34
CA THR A 56 -3.42 18.20 -18.25
C THR A 56 -3.73 17.00 -17.37
N THR A 57 -3.58 15.78 -17.88
CA THR A 57 -3.89 14.56 -17.17
C THR A 57 -2.63 13.91 -16.59
N LYS A 58 -2.64 13.61 -15.29
CA LYS A 58 -1.55 12.88 -14.62
C LYS A 58 -1.46 11.46 -15.19
N MET A 59 -0.24 10.95 -15.26
CA MET A 59 0.02 9.57 -15.62
C MET A 59 -0.53 8.65 -14.54
N SER A 60 -1.26 7.63 -14.97
CA SER A 60 -1.77 6.55 -14.11
C SER A 60 -0.70 5.50 -13.91
N GLU A 61 -0.67 4.91 -12.73
CA GLU A 61 0.36 3.96 -12.32
C GLU A 61 -0.27 2.76 -11.61
N VAL A 62 0.22 1.57 -11.94
CA VAL A 62 -0.11 0.33 -11.23
C VAL A 62 1.18 -0.36 -10.85
N TYR A 63 1.32 -0.65 -9.57
CA TYR A 63 2.45 -1.34 -8.98
C TYR A 63 2.03 -2.72 -8.53
N PHE A 64 2.79 -3.73 -8.90
CA PHE A 64 2.72 -5.07 -8.33
C PHE A 64 4.11 -5.42 -7.82
N THR A 65 4.25 -5.56 -6.50
CA THR A 65 5.56 -5.73 -5.85
C THR A 65 5.59 -6.99 -4.97
N PRO A 66 5.49 -8.19 -5.56
CA PRO A 66 5.57 -9.42 -4.78
C PRO A 66 6.90 -9.50 -4.04
N THR A 67 6.81 -9.90 -2.77
CA THR A 67 7.96 -10.07 -1.89
C THR A 67 7.94 -11.44 -1.23
N THR A 68 9.10 -11.98 -0.97
CA THR A 68 9.28 -13.16 -0.12
C THR A 68 10.50 -12.95 0.77
N SER A 69 10.40 -13.33 2.05
CA SER A 69 11.54 -13.42 2.96
C SER A 69 12.05 -14.86 3.05
N PHE A 70 13.25 -15.02 3.59
CA PHE A 70 13.81 -16.34 3.86
C PHE A 70 13.16 -17.02 5.08
N THR A 71 12.35 -16.30 5.85
CA THR A 71 11.59 -16.77 7.02
C THR A 71 10.14 -17.13 6.73
N GLY A 72 9.78 -17.30 5.45
CA GLY A 72 8.45 -17.77 5.08
C GLY A 72 7.37 -16.69 4.98
N GLN A 73 7.76 -15.40 4.95
CA GLN A 73 6.84 -14.31 4.67
C GLN A 73 6.62 -14.18 3.15
N TYR A 74 5.37 -14.06 2.74
CA TYR A 74 4.97 -13.82 1.36
C TYR A 74 4.00 -12.64 1.31
N SER A 75 4.22 -11.72 0.38
CA SER A 75 3.33 -10.58 0.16
C SER A 75 3.13 -10.31 -1.32
N PHE A 76 1.88 -10.10 -1.71
CA PHE A 76 1.46 -9.84 -3.09
C PHE A 76 0.66 -8.53 -3.16
N PRO A 77 1.29 -7.36 -2.94
CA PRO A 77 0.60 -6.08 -3.02
C PRO A 77 0.41 -5.63 -4.46
N ILE A 78 -0.80 -5.15 -4.75
CA ILE A 78 -1.12 -4.39 -5.96
C ILE A 78 -1.59 -3.01 -5.51
N GLN A 79 -0.91 -1.96 -5.96
CA GLN A 79 -1.31 -0.58 -5.71
C GLN A 79 -1.61 0.12 -7.02
N SER A 80 -2.66 0.91 -7.08
CA SER A 80 -3.06 1.62 -8.28
C SER A 80 -3.42 3.07 -8.01
N TYR A 81 -3.01 3.96 -8.92
CA TYR A 81 -3.33 5.38 -8.96
C TYR A 81 -3.79 5.71 -10.38
N ILE A 82 -5.10 5.71 -10.62
CA ILE A 82 -5.67 5.86 -11.96
C ILE A 82 -6.37 7.21 -12.04
N TYR A 83 -5.89 8.08 -12.95
CA TYR A 83 -6.43 9.41 -13.18
C TYR A 83 -7.25 9.45 -14.45
N THR A 84 -8.49 9.94 -14.35
CA THR A 84 -9.32 10.21 -15.52
C THR A 84 -8.94 11.55 -16.16
N LYS A 85 -9.52 11.84 -17.32
CA LYS A 85 -9.35 13.09 -18.06
C LYS A 85 -9.36 14.31 -17.15
N ASP A 86 -8.38 15.23 -17.33
CA ASP A 86 -8.16 16.44 -16.56
C ASP A 86 -8.05 16.20 -15.04
N ASN A 87 -7.70 14.98 -14.66
CA ASN A 87 -7.64 14.54 -13.27
C ASN A 87 -8.94 14.74 -12.50
N LYS A 88 -10.09 14.68 -13.17
CA LYS A 88 -11.39 14.91 -12.56
C LYS A 88 -11.68 13.90 -11.46
N TYR A 89 -11.42 12.62 -11.72
CA TYR A 89 -11.49 11.54 -10.75
C TYR A 89 -10.13 10.86 -10.61
N ASN A 90 -9.86 10.35 -9.43
CA ASN A 90 -8.74 9.49 -9.13
C ASN A 90 -9.25 8.24 -8.42
N PHE A 91 -8.89 7.07 -8.96
CA PHE A 91 -9.15 5.76 -8.36
C PHE A 91 -7.86 5.31 -7.69
N ILE A 92 -7.90 5.15 -6.37
CA ILE A 92 -6.76 4.71 -5.57
C ILE A 92 -7.09 3.34 -5.01
N GLY A 93 -6.29 2.33 -5.38
CA GLY A 93 -6.44 0.96 -4.92
C GLY A 93 -5.22 0.47 -4.16
N ASP A 94 -5.45 -0.28 -3.07
CA ASP A 94 -4.43 -1.03 -2.35
C ASP A 94 -5.00 -2.42 -2.02
N TYR A 95 -4.52 -3.42 -2.74
CA TYR A 95 -4.96 -4.80 -2.64
C TYR A 95 -3.78 -5.66 -2.25
N ARG A 96 -3.92 -6.44 -1.16
CA ARG A 96 -2.83 -7.27 -0.66
C ARG A 96 -3.35 -8.65 -0.27
N PHE A 97 -2.56 -9.65 -0.62
CA PHE A 97 -2.60 -10.95 0.01
C PHE A 97 -1.25 -11.19 0.66
N MET A 98 -1.25 -11.54 1.94
CA MET A 98 -0.03 -11.75 2.71
C MET A 98 -0.16 -13.02 3.55
N ILE A 99 0.94 -13.78 3.65
CA ILE A 99 1.18 -14.80 4.66
C ILE A 99 2.36 -14.29 5.47
N TYR A 100 2.12 -14.01 6.76
CA TYR A 100 3.07 -13.17 7.48
C TYR A 100 3.30 -13.65 8.90
N PRO A 101 4.24 -14.64 9.12
CA PRO A 101 4.76 -14.89 10.45
C PRO A 101 5.52 -13.66 10.95
N GLN A 102 5.23 -13.24 12.19
CA GLN A 102 5.92 -12.12 12.82
C GLN A 102 5.98 -12.27 14.33
N PHE A 103 7.06 -11.79 14.91
CA PHE A 103 7.20 -11.76 16.36
C PHE A 103 6.32 -10.68 16.99
N THR A 104 5.71 -11.02 18.14
CA THR A 104 5.06 -10.06 19.03
C THR A 104 5.90 -9.86 20.29
N TYR A 105 5.88 -8.64 20.79
CA TYR A 105 6.65 -8.21 21.97
C TYR A 105 5.75 -7.87 23.16
N GLY A 106 4.47 -8.21 23.07
CA GLY A 106 3.45 -7.92 24.07
C GLY A 106 2.68 -6.63 23.79
N LEU A 107 1.77 -6.30 24.71
CA LEU A 107 0.89 -5.14 24.61
C LEU A 107 1.33 -3.99 25.52
N GLY A 108 1.20 -2.77 25.01
CA GLY A 108 1.39 -1.54 25.80
C GLY A 108 2.83 -1.06 25.89
N GLY A 109 3.05 -0.05 26.74
CA GLY A 109 4.34 0.65 26.83
C GLY A 109 5.43 -0.07 27.64
N ASN A 110 5.10 -1.14 28.33
CA ASN A 110 6.03 -1.96 29.14
C ASN A 110 6.37 -3.30 28.44
N SER A 111 6.18 -3.35 27.11
CA SER A 111 6.52 -4.54 26.35
C SER A 111 7.99 -4.91 26.47
N SER A 112 8.30 -6.21 26.41
CA SER A 112 9.65 -6.74 26.46
C SER A 112 10.48 -6.31 25.24
N LYS A 113 11.80 -6.31 25.37
CA LYS A 113 12.73 -6.21 24.24
C LYS A 113 12.90 -7.54 23.51
N ASP A 114 12.60 -8.64 24.19
CA ASP A 114 12.64 -9.98 23.65
C ASP A 114 11.23 -10.36 23.15
N PRO A 115 11.12 -11.07 22.01
CA PRO A 115 9.82 -11.51 21.51
C PRO A 115 9.15 -12.45 22.49
N GLN A 116 7.85 -12.29 22.72
CA GLN A 116 7.06 -13.21 23.56
C GLN A 116 6.66 -14.45 22.78
N SER A 117 6.31 -14.29 21.51
CA SER A 117 5.85 -15.39 20.65
C SER A 117 5.91 -14.98 19.19
N GLU A 118 5.74 -15.94 18.30
CA GLU A 118 5.55 -15.73 16.87
C GLU A 118 4.07 -15.89 16.52
N VAL A 119 3.49 -14.92 15.86
CA VAL A 119 2.09 -14.92 15.39
C VAL A 119 2.09 -15.16 13.90
N HIS A 120 1.33 -16.18 13.48
CA HIS A 120 1.11 -16.54 12.09
C HIS A 120 -0.28 -16.08 11.65
N TYR A 121 -0.42 -15.53 10.46
CA TYR A 121 -1.71 -15.21 9.88
C TYR A 121 -1.63 -15.06 8.36
N GLN A 122 -2.79 -15.16 7.74
CA GLN A 122 -3.02 -14.74 6.36
C GLN A 122 -3.82 -13.44 6.39
N GLN A 123 -3.43 -12.46 5.58
CA GLN A 123 -4.18 -11.22 5.45
C GLN A 123 -4.62 -11.00 4.01
N ILE A 124 -5.90 -10.67 3.84
CA ILE A 124 -6.45 -10.13 2.62
C ILE A 124 -6.85 -8.68 2.90
N ARG A 125 -6.26 -7.74 2.16
CA ARG A 125 -6.65 -6.34 2.17
C ARG A 125 -7.29 -5.96 0.85
N PHE A 126 -8.38 -5.22 0.91
CA PHE A 126 -9.02 -4.60 -0.23
C PHE A 126 -9.40 -3.16 0.14
N TYR A 127 -8.64 -2.19 -0.35
CA TYR A 127 -8.92 -0.78 -0.17
C TYR A 127 -9.13 -0.15 -1.53
N GLN A 128 -10.27 0.50 -1.72
CA GLN A 128 -10.59 1.22 -2.94
C GLN A 128 -11.18 2.58 -2.60
N PHE A 129 -10.55 3.64 -3.08
CA PHE A 129 -11.06 5.01 -3.03
C PHE A 129 -11.40 5.50 -4.43
N VAL A 130 -12.44 6.32 -4.49
CA VAL A 130 -12.76 7.17 -5.63
C VAL A 130 -12.78 8.60 -5.12
N SER A 131 -11.83 9.42 -5.57
CA SER A 131 -11.75 10.82 -5.18
C SER A 131 -12.01 11.74 -6.36
N ARG A 132 -12.75 12.83 -6.11
CA ARG A 132 -13.08 13.86 -7.09
C ARG A 132 -12.28 15.12 -6.80
N LYS A 133 -11.71 15.72 -7.84
CA LYS A 133 -11.08 17.04 -7.79
C LYS A 133 -12.15 18.10 -7.51
N ILE A 134 -11.96 18.89 -6.46
CA ILE A 134 -12.87 19.95 -6.03
C ILE A 134 -12.36 21.29 -6.51
N LYS A 135 -11.13 21.66 -6.13
CA LYS A 135 -10.51 22.92 -6.52
C LYS A 135 -8.98 22.82 -6.43
N GLY A 136 -8.28 23.26 -7.47
CA GLY A 136 -6.82 23.16 -7.51
C GLY A 136 -6.35 21.72 -7.32
N ASP A 137 -5.54 21.49 -6.32
CA ASP A 137 -5.00 20.17 -5.96
C ASP A 137 -5.78 19.48 -4.83
N PHE A 138 -6.89 20.08 -4.38
CA PHE A 138 -7.75 19.56 -3.33
C PHE A 138 -8.80 18.58 -3.90
N ARG A 139 -8.94 17.44 -3.22
CA ARG A 139 -9.84 16.33 -3.57
C ARG A 139 -10.62 15.87 -2.36
N LEU A 140 -11.85 15.40 -2.59
CA LEU A 140 -12.62 14.64 -1.63
C LEU A 140 -12.91 13.27 -2.22
N GLY A 141 -12.82 12.24 -1.39
CA GLY A 141 -12.98 10.85 -1.77
C GLY A 141 -13.91 10.09 -0.86
N LEU A 142 -14.46 9.04 -1.42
CA LEU A 142 -15.20 8.00 -0.72
C LEU A 142 -14.56 6.67 -1.07
N GLY A 143 -14.39 5.81 -0.07
CA GLY A 143 -13.79 4.50 -0.25
C GLY A 143 -14.51 3.40 0.52
N PHE A 144 -14.18 2.18 0.14
CA PHE A 144 -14.48 0.98 0.89
C PHE A 144 -13.15 0.33 1.29
N GLN A 145 -13.05 -0.09 2.54
CA GLN A 145 -11.87 -0.71 3.09
C GLN A 145 -12.24 -2.01 3.79
N LEU A 146 -11.53 -3.08 3.44
CA LEU A 146 -11.68 -4.40 4.03
C LEU A 146 -10.31 -4.95 4.39
N ASP A 147 -10.15 -5.38 5.63
CA ASP A 147 -9.06 -6.22 6.12
C ASP A 147 -9.66 -7.53 6.65
N ASN A 148 -9.19 -8.65 6.14
CA ASN A 148 -9.58 -9.97 6.60
C ASN A 148 -8.33 -10.73 7.02
N TYR A 149 -8.23 -11.02 8.30
CA TYR A 149 -7.20 -11.87 8.89
C TYR A 149 -7.77 -13.27 9.10
N LYS A 150 -7.03 -14.29 8.67
CA LYS A 150 -7.41 -15.68 8.73
C LYS A 150 -6.29 -16.55 9.27
N ASP A 151 -6.65 -17.69 9.79
CA ASP A 151 -5.72 -18.70 10.30
C ASP A 151 -4.72 -18.06 11.29
N ILE A 152 -5.23 -17.16 12.14
CA ILE A 152 -4.43 -16.54 13.17
C ILE A 152 -4.08 -17.59 14.21
N SER A 153 -2.80 -17.76 14.46
CA SER A 153 -2.28 -18.69 15.47
C SER A 153 -1.03 -18.11 16.10
N GLU A 154 -0.75 -18.55 17.31
CA GLU A 154 0.43 -18.18 18.05
C GLU A 154 1.29 -19.41 18.28
N ASP A 155 2.60 -19.29 17.99
CA ASP A 155 3.61 -20.26 18.37
C ASP A 155 4.47 -19.66 19.48
N SER A 156 4.37 -20.22 20.67
CA SER A 156 5.05 -19.75 21.87
C SER A 156 5.85 -20.89 22.49
N GLU A 157 7.15 -20.68 22.63
CA GLU A 157 8.03 -21.56 23.40
C GLU A 157 7.89 -21.30 24.91
N ILE A 158 7.19 -20.22 25.30
CA ILE A 158 6.99 -19.83 26.69
C ILE A 158 5.82 -20.59 27.26
N SER A 159 6.02 -21.27 28.40
CA SER A 159 4.94 -21.99 29.12
C SER A 159 3.96 -21.04 29.83
N GLU A 160 4.23 -19.74 29.84
CA GLU A 160 3.38 -18.72 30.42
C GLU A 160 2.40 -18.16 29.40
N GLN A 161 1.27 -17.67 29.89
CA GLN A 161 0.23 -17.06 29.07
C GLN A 161 0.77 -15.73 28.49
N THR A 162 0.82 -15.63 27.17
CA THR A 162 1.27 -14.41 26.48
C THR A 162 0.18 -13.33 26.48
N ASP A 163 0.54 -12.09 26.30
CA ASP A 163 -0.43 -10.99 26.14
C ASP A 163 -1.35 -11.22 24.94
N PHE A 164 -0.85 -11.88 23.90
CA PHE A 164 -1.63 -12.23 22.72
C PHE A 164 -2.72 -13.26 23.05
N ASN A 165 -2.38 -14.31 23.79
CA ASN A 165 -3.35 -15.31 24.26
C ASN A 165 -4.39 -14.74 25.25
N LEU A 166 -4.04 -13.73 26.03
CA LEU A 166 -4.96 -13.05 26.94
C LEU A 166 -5.93 -12.12 26.21
N TYR A 167 -5.55 -11.64 25.02
CA TYR A 167 -6.39 -10.77 24.22
C TYR A 167 -7.61 -11.55 23.71
N GLN A 168 -8.80 -11.02 23.89
CA GLN A 168 -10.08 -11.64 23.51
C GLN A 168 -10.30 -13.07 24.01
N ASN A 169 -9.69 -13.46 25.13
CA ASN A 169 -9.77 -14.83 25.70
C ASN A 169 -9.36 -15.93 24.72
N GLY A 170 -8.42 -15.65 23.80
CA GLY A 170 -7.94 -16.60 22.81
C GLY A 170 -8.84 -16.85 21.60
N ASP A 171 -9.95 -16.12 21.47
CA ASP A 171 -10.86 -16.22 20.31
C ASP A 171 -10.50 -15.19 19.23
N TYR A 172 -9.41 -15.49 18.49
CA TYR A 172 -8.86 -14.62 17.46
C TYR A 172 -8.47 -15.34 16.17
N SER A 173 -9.00 -16.52 15.92
CA SER A 173 -8.63 -17.33 14.75
C SER A 173 -8.90 -16.65 13.41
N ASN A 174 -9.92 -15.80 13.36
CA ASN A 174 -10.26 -14.99 12.18
C ASN A 174 -10.79 -13.64 12.63
N GLU A 175 -10.51 -12.61 11.86
CA GLU A 175 -11.03 -11.26 12.09
C GLU A 175 -11.29 -10.55 10.76
N LEU A 176 -12.52 -10.08 10.58
CA LEU A 176 -12.93 -9.27 9.44
C LEU A 176 -13.26 -7.84 9.90
N SER A 177 -12.56 -6.89 9.34
CA SER A 177 -12.84 -5.46 9.51
C SER A 177 -13.19 -4.85 8.16
N SER A 178 -14.44 -4.38 8.01
CA SER A 178 -14.88 -3.77 6.76
C SER A 178 -15.74 -2.54 7.01
N GLY A 179 -15.63 -1.55 6.09
CA GLY A 179 -16.34 -0.31 6.26
C GLY A 179 -16.11 0.71 5.16
N ILE A 180 -16.76 1.85 5.33
CA ILE A 180 -16.60 3.00 4.44
C ILE A 180 -15.54 3.96 4.98
N ALA A 181 -14.87 4.69 4.08
CA ALA A 181 -13.90 5.69 4.43
C ALA A 181 -14.12 6.97 3.63
N PHE A 182 -13.96 8.11 4.30
CA PHE A 182 -13.98 9.44 3.71
C PHE A 182 -12.58 9.98 3.67
N GLN A 183 -12.17 10.51 2.50
CA GLN A 183 -10.83 11.04 2.27
C GLN A 183 -10.88 12.52 1.92
N ALA A 184 -9.99 13.29 2.54
CA ALA A 184 -9.63 14.63 2.10
C ALA A 184 -8.15 14.63 1.72
N LEU A 185 -7.85 14.94 0.45
CA LEU A 185 -6.49 14.90 -0.09
C LEU A 185 -6.12 16.24 -0.73
N TYR A 186 -4.98 16.79 -0.35
CA TYR A 186 -4.33 17.92 -1.00
C TYR A 186 -2.91 17.54 -1.39
N ASP A 187 -2.60 17.52 -2.69
CA ASP A 187 -1.29 17.14 -3.20
C ASP A 187 -0.80 18.10 -4.28
N SER A 188 0.00 19.07 -3.87
CA SER A 188 0.62 20.07 -4.75
C SER A 188 2.04 19.73 -5.20
N ARG A 189 2.50 18.50 -4.95
CA ARG A 189 3.81 18.03 -5.41
C ARG A 189 3.81 17.92 -6.93
N LYS A 190 4.83 18.47 -7.59
CA LYS A 190 5.00 18.34 -9.04
C LYS A 190 5.50 16.96 -9.45
N ASN A 191 6.33 16.35 -8.60
CA ASN A 191 6.85 15.00 -8.79
C ASN A 191 6.55 14.19 -7.52
N ILE A 192 5.77 13.13 -7.65
CA ILE A 192 5.35 12.29 -6.53
C ILE A 192 6.49 11.41 -6.04
N LEU A 193 7.32 10.90 -6.96
CA LEU A 193 8.43 9.98 -6.63
C LEU A 193 9.63 10.69 -6.00
N ASN A 194 9.94 11.91 -6.46
CA ASN A 194 11.06 12.70 -5.93
C ASN A 194 10.65 14.17 -5.77
N PRO A 195 9.85 14.47 -4.74
CA PRO A 195 9.32 15.82 -4.53
C PRO A 195 10.40 16.77 -4.01
N THR A 196 10.66 17.83 -4.74
CA THR A 196 11.59 18.89 -4.34
C THR A 196 10.88 20.09 -3.68
N GLN A 197 9.57 20.24 -3.93
CA GLN A 197 8.74 21.30 -3.35
C GLN A 197 7.26 20.90 -3.37
N GLY A 198 6.48 21.54 -2.51
CA GLY A 198 5.04 21.35 -2.42
C GLY A 198 4.58 20.85 -1.07
N TYR A 199 3.30 20.59 -0.98
CA TYR A 199 2.63 20.08 0.21
C TYR A 199 1.87 18.82 -0.16
N TYR A 200 1.82 17.90 0.80
CA TYR A 200 0.94 16.76 0.81
C TYR A 200 0.18 16.75 2.13
N PHE A 201 -1.13 16.65 2.05
CA PHE A 201 -2.00 16.47 3.20
C PHE A 201 -3.06 15.44 2.84
N GLU A 202 -3.19 14.43 3.67
CA GLU A 202 -4.21 13.39 3.57
C GLU A 202 -4.86 13.23 4.93
N ALA A 203 -6.17 13.15 4.94
CA ALA A 203 -6.97 12.83 6.12
C ALA A 203 -8.03 11.82 5.69
N ASP A 204 -7.99 10.62 6.29
CA ASP A 204 -8.95 9.56 6.08
C ASP A 204 -9.72 9.30 7.36
N TYR A 205 -11.04 9.24 7.26
CA TYR A 205 -11.92 8.83 8.34
C TYR A 205 -12.63 7.54 7.96
N ARG A 206 -12.31 6.45 8.65
CA ARG A 206 -12.86 5.11 8.41
C ARG A 206 -13.88 4.75 9.49
N ILE A 207 -14.99 4.16 9.07
CA ILE A 207 -16.05 3.64 9.92
C ILE A 207 -16.27 2.18 9.53
N ASN A 208 -15.85 1.27 10.40
CA ASN A 208 -16.18 -0.14 10.29
C ASN A 208 -17.43 -0.44 11.09
N ASN A 209 -18.30 -1.24 10.51
CA ASN A 209 -19.57 -1.58 11.14
C ASN A 209 -20.06 -2.94 10.63
N SER A 210 -20.81 -3.65 11.47
CA SER A 210 -21.42 -4.95 11.18
C SER A 210 -22.32 -4.94 9.94
N ILE A 211 -22.91 -3.79 9.58
CA ILE A 211 -23.69 -3.61 8.33
C ILE A 211 -22.82 -3.89 7.09
N PHE A 212 -21.52 -3.63 7.17
CA PHE A 212 -20.56 -3.89 6.10
C PHE A 212 -19.86 -5.25 6.24
N GLY A 213 -20.26 -6.07 7.21
CA GLY A 213 -19.70 -7.38 7.50
C GLY A 213 -18.53 -7.37 8.48
N SER A 214 -18.25 -6.24 9.15
CA SER A 214 -17.21 -6.17 10.18
C SER A 214 -17.61 -6.97 11.42
N ASP A 215 -16.68 -7.74 11.98
CA ASP A 215 -16.90 -8.51 13.22
C ASP A 215 -17.05 -7.56 14.43
N THR A 216 -16.34 -6.43 14.39
CA THR A 216 -16.40 -5.40 15.44
C THR A 216 -16.63 -4.02 14.83
N ASP A 217 -17.33 -3.17 15.61
CA ASP A 217 -17.59 -1.78 15.23
C ASP A 217 -16.47 -0.89 15.79
N TRP A 218 -15.76 -0.20 14.88
CA TRP A 218 -14.72 0.76 15.27
C TRP A 218 -14.52 1.86 14.23
N LYS A 219 -13.86 2.93 14.66
CA LYS A 219 -13.58 4.09 13.80
C LYS A 219 -12.12 4.46 13.92
N SER A 220 -11.55 4.96 12.84
CA SER A 220 -10.20 5.50 12.85
C SER A 220 -10.08 6.79 12.06
N ILE A 221 -9.12 7.61 12.46
CA ILE A 221 -8.67 8.78 11.71
C ILE A 221 -7.20 8.58 11.40
N TYR A 222 -6.85 8.69 10.12
CA TYR A 222 -5.48 8.76 9.64
C TYR A 222 -5.19 10.15 9.13
N ILE A 223 -4.04 10.73 9.51
CA ILE A 223 -3.59 12.04 9.03
C ILE A 223 -2.12 11.93 8.61
N ASP A 224 -1.82 12.35 7.39
CA ASP A 224 -0.47 12.49 6.88
C ASP A 224 -0.28 13.92 6.36
N ALA A 225 0.68 14.65 6.92
CA ALA A 225 0.99 16.02 6.53
C ALA A 225 2.48 16.16 6.26
N ARG A 226 2.84 16.50 5.01
CA ARG A 226 4.22 16.63 4.57
C ARG A 226 4.43 17.95 3.84
N LYS A 227 5.56 18.60 4.13
CA LYS A 227 6.05 19.77 3.39
C LYS A 227 7.39 19.42 2.76
N TYR A 228 7.53 19.69 1.48
CA TYR A 228 8.76 19.49 0.74
C TYR A 228 9.39 20.83 0.40
N HIS A 229 10.68 20.96 0.67
CA HIS A 229 11.46 22.16 0.39
C HIS A 229 12.89 21.76 0.00
N SER A 230 13.35 22.25 -1.14
CA SER A 230 14.74 22.04 -1.57
C SER A 230 15.62 23.15 -0.99
N PHE A 231 16.66 22.76 -0.24
CA PHE A 231 17.66 23.69 0.32
C PHE A 231 18.72 24.10 -0.70
N SER A 232 18.84 23.39 -1.81
CA SER A 232 19.77 23.70 -2.90
C SER A 232 19.04 23.73 -4.23
N LYS A 233 19.36 24.72 -5.08
CA LYS A 233 18.98 24.65 -6.49
C LYS A 233 19.81 23.51 -7.10
N SER A 234 19.21 22.36 -7.28
CA SER A 234 19.78 21.31 -8.11
C SER A 234 20.06 21.89 -9.50
N ARG A 235 21.33 21.92 -9.90
CA ARG A 235 21.76 22.23 -11.25
C ARG A 235 21.46 21.07 -12.19
#